data_21329a286d1ca81702e7c2d6367a3776
#
_entry.id   21329a286d1ca81702e7c2d6367a3776
#
_cell.length_a   1.000
_cell.length_b   1.000
_cell.length_c   1.000
_cell.angle_alpha   90.00
_cell.angle_beta   90.00
_cell.angle_gamma   90.00
#
_symmetry.space_group_name_H-M   'P 1'
#
loop_
_entity.id
_entity.type
_entity.pdbx_description
1 polymer ?
#
loop_
_entity_poly.entity_id
_entity_poly.type
_entity_poly.pdbx_seq_one_letter_code
_entity_poly.pdbx_strand_id
1 'polypeptide(L)'
;MSPSRSRQTGFTVTELMVVLVIIGILAAVATPSLTRDSMARKGRDFANQVAQGLQRAHFDAMSLRVRQSASISANQVAFYRESDATTSTLTRSVFAPPGVVILDAVLVGDTGSSTLPRKVYFNAMGNACSTFTCTSPASWLVHIRNENLPTNHPDAGFVISVTGLTAFVSTRNSTL
;
A
#
# COMPACT_ATOMS: atom_id res chain seq x y z
N MET A 1 -23.10 68.94 -5.98
CA MET A 1 -22.71 67.62 -6.49
C MET A 1 -23.43 66.55 -5.66
N SER A 2 -24.48 65.93 -6.18
CA SER A 2 -25.23 64.85 -5.51
C SER A 2 -24.61 63.51 -5.85
N PRO A 3 -24.33 62.65 -4.87
CA PRO A 3 -23.82 61.31 -5.13
C PRO A 3 -24.96 60.43 -5.73
N SER A 4 -24.73 59.85 -6.89
CA SER A 4 -25.63 58.88 -7.53
C SER A 4 -25.64 57.61 -6.68
N ARG A 5 -26.75 57.26 -6.05
CA ARG A 5 -26.97 55.98 -5.38
C ARG A 5 -27.11 54.90 -6.46
N SER A 6 -26.09 54.04 -6.57
CA SER A 6 -26.20 52.81 -7.36
C SER A 6 -27.26 51.90 -6.71
N ARG A 7 -28.30 51.56 -7.49
CA ARG A 7 -29.30 50.55 -7.09
C ARG A 7 -28.58 49.18 -7.00
N GLN A 8 -28.46 48.65 -5.81
CA GLN A 8 -28.08 47.26 -5.61
C GLN A 8 -29.30 46.41 -6.01
N THR A 9 -29.18 45.71 -7.14
CA THR A 9 -30.14 44.69 -7.56
C THR A 9 -29.89 43.42 -6.76
N GLY A 10 -30.79 43.08 -5.86
CA GLY A 10 -30.73 41.81 -5.12
C GLY A 10 -31.07 40.62 -6.00
N PHE A 11 -30.55 39.45 -5.69
CA PHE A 11 -30.87 38.18 -6.37
C PHE A 11 -32.34 37.83 -6.18
N THR A 12 -32.97 37.34 -7.26
CA THR A 12 -34.36 36.85 -7.20
C THR A 12 -34.42 35.44 -6.61
N VAL A 13 -35.51 35.06 -5.96
CA VAL A 13 -35.73 33.72 -5.41
C VAL A 13 -35.64 32.64 -6.51
N THR A 14 -36.11 32.95 -7.70
CA THR A 14 -36.03 32.09 -8.87
C THR A 14 -34.59 31.85 -9.32
N GLU A 15 -33.72 32.83 -9.28
CA GLU A 15 -32.31 32.71 -9.62
C GLU A 15 -31.58 31.80 -8.65
N LEU A 16 -31.90 31.91 -7.34
CA LEU A 16 -31.36 31.03 -6.31
C LEU A 16 -31.83 29.58 -6.52
N MET A 17 -33.10 29.34 -6.86
CA MET A 17 -33.62 28.00 -7.16
C MET A 17 -32.90 27.34 -8.35
N VAL A 18 -32.66 28.08 -9.43
CA VAL A 18 -31.96 27.59 -10.61
C VAL A 18 -30.51 27.20 -10.25
N VAL A 19 -29.81 28.02 -9.48
CA VAL A 19 -28.45 27.73 -9.03
C VAL A 19 -28.41 26.47 -8.18
N LEU A 20 -29.35 26.27 -7.26
CA LEU A 20 -29.44 25.06 -6.44
C LEU A 20 -29.68 23.80 -7.28
N VAL A 21 -30.51 23.87 -8.29
CA VAL A 21 -30.77 22.75 -9.21
C VAL A 21 -29.50 22.40 -9.98
N ILE A 22 -28.78 23.40 -10.52
CA ILE A 22 -27.50 23.16 -11.23
C ILE A 22 -26.47 22.53 -10.32
N ILE A 23 -26.30 23.06 -9.10
CA ILE A 23 -25.37 22.49 -8.11
C ILE A 23 -25.76 21.04 -7.77
N GLY A 24 -27.05 20.75 -7.60
CA GLY A 24 -27.53 19.40 -7.33
C GLY A 24 -27.17 18.40 -8.44
N ILE A 25 -27.37 18.80 -9.71
CA ILE A 25 -27.00 17.96 -10.87
C ILE A 25 -25.48 17.73 -10.92
N LEU A 26 -24.68 18.79 -10.75
CA LEU A 26 -23.22 18.67 -10.76
C LEU A 26 -22.70 17.79 -9.62
N ALA A 27 -23.26 17.92 -8.41
CA ALA A 27 -22.91 17.08 -7.27
C ALA A 27 -23.24 15.60 -7.52
N ALA A 28 -24.37 15.29 -8.13
CA ALA A 28 -24.78 13.92 -8.45
C ALA A 28 -23.81 13.22 -9.42
N VAL A 29 -23.24 13.96 -10.37
CA VAL A 29 -22.28 13.43 -11.37
C VAL A 29 -20.88 13.29 -10.78
N ALA A 30 -20.47 14.18 -9.87
CA ALA A 30 -19.11 14.19 -9.29
C ALA A 30 -18.87 13.09 -8.23
N THR A 31 -19.91 12.67 -7.51
CA THR A 31 -19.80 11.74 -6.37
C THR A 31 -19.17 10.38 -6.72
N PRO A 32 -19.53 9.69 -7.84
CA PRO A 32 -18.96 8.36 -8.13
C PRO A 32 -17.48 8.37 -8.46
N SER A 33 -16.96 9.43 -9.07
CA SER A 33 -15.53 9.52 -9.41
C SER A 33 -14.64 9.68 -8.17
N LEU A 34 -15.06 10.46 -7.20
CA LEU A 34 -14.33 10.72 -5.96
C LEU A 34 -14.19 9.46 -5.09
N THR A 35 -15.21 8.61 -5.05
CA THR A 35 -15.18 7.36 -4.29
C THR A 35 -14.22 6.34 -4.91
N ARG A 36 -14.20 6.19 -6.23
CA ARG A 36 -13.27 5.29 -6.94
C ARG A 36 -11.82 5.71 -6.74
N ASP A 37 -11.52 6.99 -6.87
CA ASP A 37 -10.17 7.52 -6.66
C ASP A 37 -9.69 7.29 -5.23
N SER A 38 -10.57 7.44 -4.24
CA SER A 38 -10.22 7.20 -2.84
C SER A 38 -9.91 5.71 -2.58
N MET A 39 -10.63 4.80 -3.22
CA MET A 39 -10.38 3.35 -3.12
C MET A 39 -9.07 2.95 -3.81
N ALA A 40 -8.79 3.50 -4.99
CA ALA A 40 -7.53 3.27 -5.69
C ALA A 40 -6.32 3.74 -4.86
N ARG A 41 -6.41 4.92 -4.26
CA ARG A 41 -5.37 5.47 -3.37
C ARG A 41 -5.08 4.56 -2.18
N LYS A 42 -6.10 4.00 -1.52
CA LYS A 42 -5.92 3.10 -0.37
C LYS A 42 -5.05 1.88 -0.69
N GLY A 43 -5.26 1.24 -1.84
CA GLY A 43 -4.44 0.12 -2.28
C GLY A 43 -2.99 0.52 -2.54
N ARG A 44 -2.78 1.63 -3.25
CA ARG A 44 -1.46 2.17 -3.55
C ARG A 44 -0.71 2.59 -2.29
N ASP A 45 -1.38 3.28 -1.37
CA ASP A 45 -0.80 3.73 -0.11
C ASP A 45 -0.38 2.54 0.75
N PHE A 46 -1.19 1.49 0.81
CA PHE A 46 -0.85 0.26 1.52
C PHE A 46 0.38 -0.42 0.90
N ALA A 47 0.42 -0.60 -0.42
CA ALA A 47 1.56 -1.18 -1.11
C ALA A 47 2.85 -0.38 -0.85
N ASN A 48 2.77 0.96 -0.89
CA ASN A 48 3.89 1.84 -0.59
C ASN A 48 4.34 1.74 0.88
N GLN A 49 3.40 1.65 1.83
CA GLN A 49 3.73 1.48 3.25
C GLN A 49 4.43 0.15 3.52
N VAL A 50 3.99 -0.93 2.86
CA VAL A 50 4.64 -2.25 2.96
C VAL A 50 6.04 -2.18 2.36
N ALA A 51 6.21 -1.61 1.16
CA ALA A 51 7.51 -1.45 0.52
C ALA A 51 8.50 -0.64 1.37
N GLN A 52 8.05 0.51 1.90
CA GLN A 52 8.85 1.32 2.83
C GLN A 52 9.19 0.58 4.12
N GLY A 53 8.26 -0.22 4.65
CA GLY A 53 8.50 -1.07 5.82
C GLY A 53 9.60 -2.12 5.57
N LEU A 54 9.56 -2.76 4.39
CA LEU A 54 10.58 -3.73 3.98
C LEU A 54 11.95 -3.07 3.78
N GLN A 55 12.00 -1.90 3.12
CA GLN A 55 13.24 -1.12 2.99
C GLN A 55 13.81 -0.73 4.34
N ARG A 56 12.95 -0.26 5.26
CA ARG A 56 13.39 0.11 6.60
C ARG A 56 13.93 -1.08 7.38
N ALA A 57 13.25 -2.23 7.34
CA ALA A 57 13.73 -3.45 7.97
C ALA A 57 15.10 -3.88 7.41
N HIS A 58 15.32 -3.75 6.11
CA HIS A 58 16.61 -3.97 5.48
C HIS A 58 17.69 -3.02 5.99
N PHE A 59 17.43 -1.70 6.01
CA PHE A 59 18.39 -0.71 6.55
C PHE A 59 18.67 -0.91 8.03
N ASP A 60 17.63 -1.22 8.83
CA ASP A 60 17.80 -1.51 10.25
C ASP A 60 18.65 -2.78 10.48
N ALA A 61 18.51 -3.80 9.62
CA ALA A 61 19.33 -5.01 9.70
C ALA A 61 20.81 -4.71 9.48
N MET A 62 21.13 -3.86 8.49
CA MET A 62 22.53 -3.47 8.21
C MET A 62 23.09 -2.52 9.27
N SER A 63 22.35 -1.49 9.66
CA SER A 63 22.83 -0.44 10.56
C SER A 63 23.00 -0.93 11.98
N LEU A 64 22.07 -1.73 12.48
CA LEU A 64 22.08 -2.28 13.84
C LEU A 64 22.86 -3.60 13.92
N ARG A 65 23.23 -4.19 12.78
CA ARG A 65 23.84 -5.53 12.67
C ARG A 65 23.02 -6.63 13.36
N VAL A 66 21.71 -6.45 13.40
CA VAL A 66 20.74 -7.39 13.99
C VAL A 66 19.76 -7.81 12.92
N ARG A 67 19.48 -9.10 12.84
CA ARG A 67 18.48 -9.61 11.89
C ARG A 67 17.14 -8.94 12.09
N GLN A 68 16.51 -8.64 10.97
CA GLN A 68 15.12 -8.20 10.92
C GLN A 68 14.32 -9.22 10.13
N SER A 69 13.02 -9.32 10.40
CA SER A 69 12.12 -10.11 9.57
C SER A 69 10.81 -9.37 9.32
N ALA A 70 10.16 -9.74 8.22
CA ALA A 70 8.81 -9.31 7.91
C ALA A 70 7.93 -10.55 7.77
N SER A 71 6.92 -10.68 8.63
CA SER A 71 5.88 -11.70 8.53
C SER A 71 4.73 -11.17 7.70
N ILE A 72 4.51 -11.77 6.54
CA ILE A 72 3.50 -11.37 5.57
C ILE A 72 2.30 -12.28 5.74
N SER A 73 1.15 -11.69 6.07
CA SER A 73 -0.15 -12.35 6.21
C SER A 73 -1.15 -11.71 5.27
N ALA A 74 -2.31 -12.30 5.04
CA ALA A 74 -3.31 -11.79 4.10
C ALA A 74 -3.74 -10.34 4.37
N ASN A 75 -3.82 -9.92 5.65
CA ASN A 75 -4.36 -8.63 6.05
C ASN A 75 -3.34 -7.72 6.73
N GLN A 76 -2.08 -8.17 6.91
CA GLN A 76 -1.06 -7.37 7.58
C GLN A 76 0.35 -7.83 7.22
N VAL A 77 1.29 -6.89 7.36
CA VAL A 77 2.73 -7.17 7.39
C VAL A 77 3.28 -6.71 8.73
N ALA A 78 3.83 -7.64 9.50
CA ALA A 78 4.42 -7.39 10.81
C ALA A 78 5.94 -7.51 10.73
N PHE A 79 6.64 -6.51 11.24
CA PHE A 79 8.10 -6.42 11.21
C PHE A 79 8.67 -6.72 12.59
N TYR A 80 9.71 -7.55 12.63
CA TYR A 80 10.32 -8.02 13.87
C TYR A 80 11.82 -7.81 13.85
N ARG A 81 12.35 -7.54 15.03
CA ARG A 81 13.78 -7.68 15.33
C ARG A 81 14.01 -9.09 15.90
N GLU A 82 14.87 -9.85 15.25
CA GLU A 82 15.16 -11.23 15.62
C GLU A 82 16.41 -11.28 16.51
N SER A 83 16.25 -11.64 17.77
CA SER A 83 17.37 -11.83 18.71
C SER A 83 18.04 -13.18 18.46
N ASP A 84 17.24 -14.23 18.23
CA ASP A 84 17.66 -15.59 17.87
C ASP A 84 16.57 -16.27 17.00
N ALA A 85 16.72 -17.56 16.71
CA ALA A 85 15.79 -18.30 15.85
C ALA A 85 14.37 -18.42 16.42
N THR A 86 14.21 -18.25 17.72
CA THR A 86 12.95 -18.44 18.47
C THR A 86 12.41 -17.15 19.07
N THR A 87 13.27 -16.17 19.32
CA THR A 87 12.92 -14.93 20.01
C THR A 87 12.88 -13.76 19.02
N SER A 88 11.71 -13.21 18.84
CA SER A 88 11.49 -12.03 17.98
C SER A 88 10.72 -10.96 18.73
N THR A 89 11.09 -9.69 18.52
CA THR A 89 10.41 -8.53 19.08
C THR A 89 9.70 -7.78 17.97
N LEU A 90 8.38 -7.61 18.09
CA LEU A 90 7.59 -6.81 17.15
C LEU A 90 8.04 -5.34 17.20
N THR A 91 8.44 -4.81 16.06
CA THR A 91 8.87 -3.42 15.94
C THR A 91 7.80 -2.54 15.30
N ARG A 92 7.07 -3.08 14.33
CA ARG A 92 6.03 -2.36 13.57
C ARG A 92 5.06 -3.34 12.93
N SER A 93 3.83 -2.89 12.69
CA SER A 93 2.88 -3.58 11.81
C SER A 93 2.20 -2.59 10.87
N VAL A 94 1.86 -3.07 9.67
CA VAL A 94 1.09 -2.35 8.66
C VAL A 94 -0.14 -3.20 8.34
N PHE A 95 -1.32 -2.65 8.57
CA PHE A 95 -2.58 -3.34 8.33
C PHE A 95 -3.16 -2.93 6.97
N ALA A 96 -3.69 -3.91 6.26
CA ALA A 96 -4.40 -3.66 5.02
C ALA A 96 -5.72 -2.93 5.31
N PRO A 97 -6.04 -1.87 4.56
CA PRO A 97 -7.34 -1.23 4.66
C PRO A 97 -8.45 -2.16 4.12
N PRO A 98 -9.72 -1.93 4.49
CA PRO A 98 -10.83 -2.75 4.02
C PRO A 98 -10.87 -2.87 2.49
N GLY A 99 -10.98 -4.13 2.00
CA GLY A 99 -10.99 -4.46 0.58
C GLY A 99 -9.61 -4.47 -0.09
N VAL A 100 -8.52 -4.38 0.67
CA VAL A 100 -7.16 -4.61 0.18
C VAL A 100 -6.61 -5.85 0.86
N VAL A 101 -6.10 -6.81 0.08
CA VAL A 101 -5.59 -8.08 0.59
C VAL A 101 -4.22 -8.40 -0.03
N ILE A 102 -3.38 -9.10 0.70
CA ILE A 102 -2.18 -9.74 0.18
C ILE A 102 -2.59 -11.13 -0.28
N LEU A 103 -2.45 -11.39 -1.57
CA LEU A 103 -2.82 -12.69 -2.15
C LEU A 103 -1.78 -13.75 -1.80
N ASP A 104 -0.52 -13.42 -2.01
CA ASP A 104 0.59 -14.32 -1.77
C ASP A 104 1.91 -13.58 -1.54
N ALA A 105 2.90 -14.34 -1.09
CA ALA A 105 4.31 -13.93 -1.02
C ALA A 105 5.15 -15.09 -1.56
N VAL A 106 5.58 -14.97 -2.81
CA VAL A 106 6.25 -16.02 -3.56
C VAL A 106 7.76 -15.80 -3.56
N LEU A 107 8.51 -16.87 -3.30
CA LEU A 107 9.95 -16.90 -3.50
C LEU A 107 10.23 -17.10 -4.99
N VAL A 108 11.04 -16.23 -5.58
CA VAL A 108 11.40 -16.34 -7.00
C VAL A 108 12.19 -17.62 -7.26
N GLY A 109 11.67 -18.47 -8.14
CA GLY A 109 12.25 -19.80 -8.42
C GLY A 109 11.68 -20.95 -7.57
N ASP A 110 10.78 -20.66 -6.63
CA ASP A 110 10.04 -21.68 -5.89
C ASP A 110 8.75 -22.04 -6.66
N THR A 111 8.55 -23.32 -6.93
CA THR A 111 7.30 -23.86 -7.50
C THR A 111 6.34 -24.35 -6.43
N GLY A 112 6.68 -24.14 -5.16
CA GLY A 112 5.90 -24.54 -3.99
C GLY A 112 4.72 -23.64 -3.69
N SER A 113 3.93 -24.06 -2.70
CA SER A 113 2.73 -23.36 -2.25
C SER A 113 3.04 -21.94 -1.75
N SER A 114 2.30 -20.95 -2.24
CA SER A 114 2.36 -19.55 -1.84
C SER A 114 1.52 -19.25 -0.59
N THR A 115 1.24 -20.25 0.27
CA THR A 115 0.38 -20.09 1.44
C THR A 115 0.95 -19.10 2.45
N LEU A 116 0.12 -18.12 2.85
CA LEU A 116 0.42 -17.19 3.93
C LEU A 116 0.10 -17.83 5.30
N PRO A 117 0.78 -17.43 6.40
CA PRO A 117 1.80 -16.38 6.47
C PRO A 117 3.18 -16.84 6.05
N ARG A 118 3.97 -15.91 5.46
CA ARG A 118 5.38 -16.13 5.11
C ARG A 118 6.29 -15.11 5.77
N LYS A 119 7.52 -15.51 6.10
CA LYS A 119 8.53 -14.63 6.65
C LYS A 119 9.67 -14.38 5.66
N VAL A 120 10.00 -13.12 5.48
CA VAL A 120 11.19 -12.64 4.78
C VAL A 120 12.18 -12.19 5.84
N TYR A 121 13.42 -12.67 5.79
CA TYR A 121 14.48 -12.29 6.72
C TYR A 121 15.49 -11.37 6.02
N PHE A 122 15.98 -10.37 6.75
CA PHE A 122 17.06 -9.49 6.32
C PHE A 122 18.25 -9.69 7.26
N ASN A 123 19.41 -9.99 6.68
CA ASN A 123 20.63 -10.17 7.47
C ASN A 123 21.47 -8.88 7.56
N ALA A 124 22.47 -8.88 8.42
CA ALA A 124 23.39 -7.75 8.60
C ALA A 124 24.25 -7.42 7.37
N MET A 125 24.32 -8.31 6.38
CA MET A 125 25.05 -8.09 5.12
C MET A 125 24.17 -7.42 4.04
N GLY A 126 22.89 -7.16 4.32
CA GLY A 126 21.96 -6.57 3.39
C GLY A 126 21.30 -7.57 2.43
N ASN A 127 21.31 -8.87 2.73
CA ASN A 127 20.62 -9.85 1.91
C ASN A 127 19.23 -10.13 2.44
N ALA A 128 18.28 -10.36 1.51
CA ALA A 128 16.98 -10.93 1.84
C ALA A 128 17.02 -12.45 1.71
N CYS A 129 16.37 -13.18 2.63
CA CYS A 129 16.45 -14.61 2.75
C CYS A 129 15.10 -15.24 3.11
N SER A 130 14.93 -16.52 2.80
CA SER A 130 13.74 -17.30 3.17
C SER A 130 13.82 -17.96 4.55
N THR A 131 15.03 -18.09 5.10
CA THR A 131 15.29 -18.76 6.38
C THR A 131 16.02 -17.84 7.36
N PHE A 132 15.89 -18.13 8.64
CA PHE A 132 16.60 -17.39 9.69
C PHE A 132 18.12 -17.45 9.51
N THR A 133 18.67 -18.59 9.17
CA THR A 133 20.13 -18.78 8.99
C THR A 133 20.69 -18.01 7.79
N CYS A 134 19.83 -17.66 6.83
CA CYS A 134 20.19 -16.91 5.62
C CYS A 134 21.39 -17.53 4.86
N THR A 135 21.33 -18.81 4.61
CA THR A 135 22.38 -19.56 3.90
C THR A 135 22.51 -19.15 2.43
N SER A 136 21.40 -18.71 1.81
CA SER A 136 21.38 -18.21 0.45
C SER A 136 20.43 -17.01 0.32
N PRO A 137 20.81 -15.95 -0.43
CA PRO A 137 19.92 -14.86 -0.77
C PRO A 137 18.70 -15.36 -1.55
N ALA A 138 17.55 -14.79 -1.28
CA ALA A 138 16.29 -15.19 -1.90
C ALA A 138 15.45 -13.97 -2.29
N SER A 139 15.05 -13.90 -3.55
CA SER A 139 14.18 -12.83 -4.06
C SER A 139 12.72 -13.16 -3.84
N TRP A 140 11.92 -12.17 -3.52
CA TRP A 140 10.51 -12.32 -3.19
C TRP A 140 9.62 -11.46 -4.06
N LEU A 141 8.43 -11.95 -4.33
CA LEU A 141 7.33 -11.21 -4.94
C LEU A 141 6.14 -11.26 -3.98
N VAL A 142 5.62 -10.10 -3.63
CA VAL A 142 4.41 -9.97 -2.79
C VAL A 142 3.32 -9.38 -3.65
N HIS A 143 2.25 -10.14 -3.87
CA HIS A 143 1.10 -9.71 -4.66
C HIS A 143 0.02 -9.16 -3.75
N ILE A 144 -0.39 -7.93 -4.02
CA ILE A 144 -1.45 -7.21 -3.30
C ILE A 144 -2.59 -6.95 -4.26
N ARG A 145 -3.82 -7.22 -3.84
CA ARG A 145 -5.03 -6.94 -4.59
C ARG A 145 -5.93 -5.97 -3.87
N ASN A 146 -6.49 -5.04 -4.62
CA ASN A 146 -7.54 -4.16 -4.17
C ASN A 146 -8.89 -4.68 -4.71
N GLU A 147 -9.64 -5.36 -3.87
CA GLU A 147 -10.92 -5.99 -4.22
C GLU A 147 -12.05 -4.97 -4.43
N ASN A 148 -11.86 -3.72 -3.99
CA ASN A 148 -12.81 -2.63 -4.24
C ASN A 148 -12.81 -2.12 -5.68
N LEU A 149 -11.85 -2.57 -6.50
CA LEU A 149 -11.70 -2.18 -7.88
C LEU A 149 -11.91 -3.38 -8.81
N PRO A 150 -12.46 -3.17 -10.02
CA PRO A 150 -12.54 -4.23 -11.02
C PRO A 150 -11.12 -4.68 -11.43
N THR A 151 -10.98 -5.95 -11.80
CA THR A 151 -9.69 -6.59 -12.12
C THR A 151 -8.93 -5.92 -13.27
N ASN A 152 -9.63 -5.27 -14.19
CA ASN A 152 -9.04 -4.54 -15.31
C ASN A 152 -8.61 -3.10 -14.95
N HIS A 153 -8.83 -2.66 -13.71
CA HIS A 153 -8.40 -1.33 -13.28
C HIS A 153 -6.86 -1.33 -13.02
N PRO A 154 -6.13 -0.31 -13.47
CA PRO A 154 -4.66 -0.27 -13.31
C PRO A 154 -4.18 -0.30 -11.86
N ASP A 155 -5.01 0.13 -10.91
CA ASP A 155 -4.72 0.13 -9.47
C ASP A 155 -5.40 -1.03 -8.72
N ALA A 156 -5.87 -2.07 -9.44
CA ALA A 156 -6.47 -3.24 -8.82
C ALA A 156 -5.42 -4.20 -8.24
N GLY A 157 -4.20 -4.20 -8.77
CA GLY A 157 -3.12 -5.06 -8.33
C GLY A 157 -1.79 -4.32 -8.17
N PHE A 158 -0.99 -4.74 -7.20
CA PHE A 158 0.37 -4.26 -6.97
C PHE A 158 1.29 -5.44 -6.71
N VAL A 159 2.51 -5.37 -7.23
CA VAL A 159 3.56 -6.33 -6.94
C VAL A 159 4.73 -5.60 -6.29
N ILE A 160 5.11 -6.07 -5.12
CA ILE A 160 6.32 -5.63 -4.44
C ILE A 160 7.38 -6.69 -4.66
N SER A 161 8.49 -6.32 -5.28
CA SER A 161 9.63 -7.22 -5.46
C SER A 161 10.75 -6.85 -4.48
N VAL A 162 11.32 -7.88 -3.85
CA VAL A 162 12.48 -7.76 -2.96
C VAL A 162 13.60 -8.60 -3.55
N THR A 163 14.72 -7.96 -3.92
CA THR A 163 15.87 -8.66 -4.50
C THR A 163 16.69 -9.35 -3.41
N GLY A 164 17.05 -10.61 -3.59
CA GLY A 164 17.75 -11.41 -2.58
C GLY A 164 19.10 -10.85 -2.17
N LEU A 165 19.96 -10.48 -3.15
CA LEU A 165 21.33 -10.03 -2.89
C LEU A 165 21.44 -8.65 -2.26
N THR A 166 20.60 -7.72 -2.69
CA THR A 166 20.66 -6.30 -2.29
C THR A 166 19.50 -5.88 -1.44
N ALA A 167 18.53 -6.79 -1.23
CA ALA A 167 17.22 -6.52 -0.63
C ALA A 167 16.55 -5.23 -1.17
N PHE A 168 16.88 -4.86 -2.42
CA PHE A 168 16.25 -3.72 -3.09
C PHE A 168 14.75 -3.99 -3.23
N VAL A 169 13.95 -3.04 -2.81
CA VAL A 169 12.49 -3.12 -2.85
C VAL A 169 11.96 -2.21 -3.94
N SER A 170 11.16 -2.73 -4.83
CA SER A 170 10.43 -1.95 -5.83
C SER A 170 8.96 -2.32 -5.86
N THR A 171 8.12 -1.34 -6.20
CA THR A 171 6.67 -1.52 -6.31
C THR A 171 6.23 -1.19 -7.73
N ARG A 172 5.38 -2.02 -8.31
CA ARG A 172 4.78 -1.77 -9.62
C ARG A 172 3.30 -2.15 -9.61
N ASN A 173 2.53 -1.50 -10.47
CA ASN A 173 1.16 -1.93 -10.74
C ASN A 173 1.19 -3.24 -11.51
N SER A 174 0.24 -4.13 -11.21
CA SER A 174 0.06 -5.39 -11.89
C SER A 174 -1.42 -5.55 -12.27
N THR A 175 -1.68 -5.89 -13.50
CA THR A 175 -2.96 -6.47 -13.91
C THR A 175 -2.89 -7.96 -13.52
N LEU A 176 -3.61 -8.33 -12.49
CA LEU A 176 -3.72 -9.71 -11.99
C LEU A 176 -4.73 -10.50 -12.79
#